data_a9c568c5a6d9084851e5e254f953f41c
#
_entry.id   a9c568c5a6d9084851e5e254f953f41c
#
_cell.length_a   1.000
_cell.length_b   1.000
_cell.length_c   1.000
_cell.angle_alpha   90.00
_cell.angle_beta   90.00
_cell.angle_gamma   90.00
#
_symmetry.space_group_name_H-M   'P 1'
#
loop_
_entity.id
_entity.type
_entity.pdbx_description
1 polymer ?
#
loop_
_entity_poly.entity_id
_entity_poly.type
_entity_poly.pdbx_seq_one_letter_code
_entity_poly.pdbx_strand_id
1 'polypeptide(L)'
;MVDIITERLIIRKTAADDWRDIREIWIDFSKSIYAQYDVPHSTDEEDVKQRIARWAQASNNVEHQFFSILLGEKVIGYASFNARENGYEIGYAFNSAYHGRGYAKESLSALLEQFKGHGVSTFFAGTAINNTPSVRLLSSLGFKKVGTEKVSFYKDENGQPIFFDGGIFELRF
;
A
#
# COMPACT_ATOMS: atom_id res chain seq x y z
N MET A 1 14.23 11.38 -4.96
CA MET A 1 12.94 11.99 -4.55
C MET A 1 13.15 12.57 -3.18
N VAL A 2 12.81 13.84 -2.97
CA VAL A 2 12.93 14.53 -1.68
C VAL A 2 11.74 14.13 -0.81
N ASP A 3 11.88 14.18 0.51
CA ASP A 3 10.78 13.94 1.43
C ASP A 3 9.61 14.88 1.16
N ILE A 4 8.39 14.35 1.21
CA ILE A 4 7.16 15.12 1.05
C ILE A 4 6.65 15.47 2.45
N ILE A 5 6.50 16.75 2.69
CA ILE A 5 5.90 17.27 3.94
C ILE A 5 4.50 17.75 3.61
N THR A 6 3.49 17.19 4.26
CA THR A 6 2.10 17.62 4.17
C THR A 6 1.73 18.43 5.43
N GLU A 7 0.46 18.73 5.60
CA GLU A 7 -0.02 19.44 6.79
C GLU A 7 0.30 18.70 8.11
N ARG A 8 0.23 17.35 8.08
CA ARG A 8 0.33 16.51 9.28
C ARG A 8 1.39 15.42 9.20
N LEU A 9 1.87 15.11 8.00
CA LEU A 9 2.65 13.91 7.74
C LEU A 9 4.00 14.22 7.10
N ILE A 10 4.95 13.33 7.33
CA ILE A 10 6.19 13.24 6.57
C ILE A 10 6.12 11.94 5.77
N ILE A 11 6.37 12.03 4.47
CA ILE A 11 6.41 10.87 3.57
C ILE A 11 7.81 10.81 2.97
N ARG A 12 8.49 9.74 3.22
CA ARG A 12 9.87 9.54 2.75
C ARG A 12 10.09 8.12 2.23
N LYS A 13 11.18 7.90 1.54
CA LYS A 13 11.62 6.55 1.20
C LYS A 13 11.70 5.68 2.45
N THR A 14 11.24 4.43 2.34
CA THR A 14 11.32 3.47 3.45
C THR A 14 12.79 3.21 3.81
N ALA A 15 13.11 3.35 5.06
CA ALA A 15 14.42 3.03 5.63
C ALA A 15 14.40 1.61 6.24
N ALA A 16 15.58 1.00 6.35
CA ALA A 16 15.68 -0.34 6.94
C ALA A 16 15.19 -0.37 8.40
N ASP A 17 15.39 0.71 9.15
CA ASP A 17 14.98 0.82 10.56
C ASP A 17 13.47 0.97 10.76
N ASP A 18 12.69 1.20 9.69
CA ASP A 18 11.21 1.27 9.75
C ASP A 18 10.57 -0.10 10.02
N TRP A 19 11.36 -1.17 10.03
CA TRP A 19 10.86 -2.53 10.15
C TRP A 19 9.98 -2.77 11.39
N ARG A 20 10.27 -2.10 12.52
CA ARG A 20 9.50 -2.27 13.77
C ARG A 20 8.05 -1.80 13.58
N ASP A 21 7.90 -0.60 13.06
CA ASP A 21 6.60 0.02 12.85
C ASP A 21 5.82 -0.70 11.74
N ILE A 22 6.50 -1.09 10.67
CA ILE A 22 5.86 -1.85 9.58
C ILE A 22 5.43 -3.25 10.07
N ARG A 23 6.22 -3.89 10.93
CA ARG A 23 5.81 -5.15 11.58
C ARG A 23 4.56 -4.97 12.41
N GLU A 24 4.44 -3.88 13.18
CA GLU A 24 3.22 -3.57 13.93
C GLU A 24 2.01 -3.40 13.01
N ILE A 25 2.18 -2.74 11.84
CA ILE A 25 1.12 -2.62 10.83
C ILE A 25 0.68 -4.01 10.34
N TRP A 26 1.61 -4.92 10.05
CA TRP A 26 1.27 -6.27 9.59
C TRP A 26 0.62 -7.12 10.68
N ILE A 27 1.07 -7.01 11.94
CA ILE A 27 0.42 -7.67 13.08
C ILE A 27 -1.01 -7.15 13.27
N ASP A 28 -1.22 -5.86 13.18
CA ASP A 28 -2.54 -5.25 13.26
C ASP A 28 -3.44 -5.71 12.10
N PHE A 29 -2.94 -5.63 10.88
CA PHE A 29 -3.66 -6.04 9.67
C PHE A 29 -4.04 -7.53 9.71
N SER A 30 -3.18 -8.41 10.21
CA SER A 30 -3.46 -9.86 10.31
C SER A 30 -4.68 -10.19 11.17
N LYS A 31 -5.09 -9.29 12.04
CA LYS A 31 -6.29 -9.41 12.89
C LYS A 31 -7.54 -8.81 12.25
N SER A 32 -7.38 -8.15 11.12
CA SER A 32 -8.48 -7.53 10.38
C SER A 32 -9.32 -8.58 9.64
N ILE A 33 -10.62 -8.33 9.51
CA ILE A 33 -11.50 -9.11 8.64
C ILE A 33 -11.09 -9.04 7.17
N TYR A 34 -10.27 -8.04 6.80
CA TYR A 34 -9.77 -7.84 5.43
C TYR A 34 -8.47 -8.60 5.14
N ALA A 35 -7.83 -9.20 6.15
CA ALA A 35 -6.60 -9.98 5.97
C ALA A 35 -6.77 -11.15 4.98
N GLN A 36 -7.98 -11.72 4.90
CA GLN A 36 -8.32 -12.77 3.93
C GLN A 36 -8.21 -12.34 2.46
N TYR A 37 -8.12 -11.04 2.18
CA TYR A 37 -8.08 -10.47 0.84
C TYR A 37 -6.69 -9.97 0.44
N ASP A 38 -5.67 -10.31 1.20
CA ASP A 38 -4.29 -9.93 0.89
C ASP A 38 -3.34 -11.10 1.10
N VAL A 39 -2.16 -11.01 0.53
CA VAL A 39 -1.11 -12.01 0.76
C VAL A 39 -0.73 -12.03 2.25
N PRO A 40 -0.52 -13.21 2.84
CA PRO A 40 -0.05 -13.28 4.21
C PRO A 40 1.35 -12.68 4.34
N HIS A 41 1.52 -11.76 5.28
CA HIS A 41 2.81 -11.21 5.63
C HIS A 41 3.37 -11.94 6.85
N SER A 42 4.63 -12.40 6.77
CA SER A 42 5.35 -12.87 7.96
C SER A 42 5.45 -11.72 8.96
N THR A 43 5.20 -12.03 10.22
CA THR A 43 5.40 -11.13 11.35
C THR A 43 6.60 -11.56 12.22
N ASP A 44 7.35 -12.57 11.78
CA ASP A 44 8.64 -12.91 12.36
C ASP A 44 9.61 -11.73 12.23
N GLU A 45 10.35 -11.48 13.31
CA GLU A 45 11.19 -10.28 13.40
C GLU A 45 12.29 -10.27 12.34
N GLU A 46 12.95 -11.39 12.15
CA GLU A 46 14.08 -11.48 11.22
C GLU A 46 13.61 -11.41 9.75
N ASP A 47 12.50 -12.09 9.43
CA ASP A 47 11.88 -12.02 8.10
C ASP A 47 11.48 -10.58 7.76
N VAL A 48 10.89 -9.85 8.71
CA VAL A 48 10.48 -8.45 8.51
C VAL A 48 11.69 -7.56 8.30
N LYS A 49 12.73 -7.67 9.15
CA LYS A 49 13.97 -6.91 8.99
C LYS A 49 14.58 -7.07 7.61
N GLN A 50 14.72 -8.32 7.17
CA GLN A 50 15.27 -8.62 5.85
C GLN A 50 14.39 -8.08 4.73
N ARG A 51 13.08 -8.18 4.85
CA ARG A 51 12.14 -7.68 3.85
C ARG A 51 12.18 -6.16 3.76
N ILE A 52 12.18 -5.45 4.87
CA ILE A 52 12.22 -3.98 4.88
C ILE A 52 13.58 -3.45 4.42
N ALA A 53 14.68 -4.13 4.76
CA ALA A 53 15.99 -3.81 4.21
C ALA A 53 16.01 -3.92 2.67
N ARG A 54 15.37 -4.96 2.09
CA ARG A 54 15.21 -5.08 0.62
C ARG A 54 14.35 -3.95 0.04
N TRP A 55 13.28 -3.54 0.72
CA TRP A 55 12.47 -2.39 0.29
C TRP A 55 13.27 -1.09 0.26
N ALA A 56 14.07 -0.84 1.30
CA ALA A 56 14.94 0.32 1.37
C ALA A 56 15.94 0.36 0.20
N GLN A 57 16.52 -0.80 -0.17
CA GLN A 57 17.41 -0.92 -1.32
C GLN A 57 16.68 -0.75 -2.65
N ALA A 58 15.54 -1.43 -2.83
CA ALA A 58 14.73 -1.36 -4.05
C ALA A 58 14.24 0.06 -4.34
N SER A 59 13.93 0.84 -3.31
CA SER A 59 13.45 2.22 -3.44
C SER A 59 14.46 3.19 -4.08
N ASN A 60 15.69 2.74 -4.34
CA ASN A 60 16.69 3.53 -5.09
C ASN A 60 16.51 3.47 -6.62
N ASN A 61 15.67 2.57 -7.13
CA ASN A 61 15.34 2.50 -8.56
C ASN A 61 13.91 2.98 -8.83
N VAL A 62 13.52 3.00 -10.10
CA VAL A 62 12.19 3.44 -10.54
C VAL A 62 11.16 2.31 -10.60
N GLU A 63 11.62 1.05 -10.59
CA GLU A 63 10.75 -0.11 -10.79
C GLU A 63 9.91 -0.42 -9.54
N HIS A 64 10.54 -0.33 -8.37
CA HIS A 64 9.89 -0.62 -7.09
C HIS A 64 10.24 0.47 -6.08
N GLN A 65 9.27 1.27 -5.70
CA GLN A 65 9.47 2.35 -4.75
C GLN A 65 8.57 2.15 -3.53
N PHE A 66 9.16 2.23 -2.35
CA PHE A 66 8.48 2.08 -1.07
C PHE A 66 8.62 3.35 -0.24
N PHE A 67 7.52 3.79 0.31
CA PHE A 67 7.45 5.01 1.11
C PHE A 67 6.87 4.70 2.48
N SER A 68 7.53 5.18 3.51
CA SER A 68 7.01 5.21 4.88
C SER A 68 6.28 6.53 5.12
N ILE A 69 5.13 6.45 5.76
CA ILE A 69 4.25 7.57 6.07
C ILE A 69 4.30 7.77 7.58
N LEU A 70 4.81 8.92 8.02
CA LEU A 70 5.08 9.22 9.42
C LEU A 70 4.13 10.28 9.95
N LEU A 71 3.67 10.05 11.17
CA LEU A 71 3.05 11.06 12.03
C LEU A 71 4.00 11.33 13.20
N GLY A 72 4.64 12.49 13.19
CA GLY A 72 5.83 12.73 14.02
C GLY A 72 6.96 11.77 13.63
N GLU A 73 7.46 11.00 14.60
CA GLU A 73 8.53 10.00 14.38
C GLU A 73 8.00 8.59 14.08
N LYS A 74 6.70 8.34 14.27
CA LYS A 74 6.09 7.02 14.14
C LYS A 74 5.67 6.75 12.70
N VAL A 75 6.09 5.63 12.12
CA VAL A 75 5.54 5.14 10.85
C VAL A 75 4.14 4.57 11.11
N ILE A 76 3.13 5.22 10.56
CA ILE A 76 1.72 4.84 10.71
C ILE A 76 1.16 4.10 9.51
N GLY A 77 1.88 4.09 8.40
CA GLY A 77 1.50 3.43 7.16
C GLY A 77 2.66 3.40 6.17
N TYR A 78 2.46 2.67 5.10
CA TYR A 78 3.39 2.65 3.97
C TYR A 78 2.63 2.62 2.65
N ALA A 79 3.32 3.01 1.58
CA ALA A 79 2.85 2.88 0.20
C ALA A 79 3.94 2.30 -0.68
N SER A 80 3.55 1.50 -1.66
CA SER A 80 4.42 0.98 -2.71
C SER A 80 3.96 1.46 -4.08
N PHE A 81 4.92 1.72 -4.96
CA PHE A 81 4.71 2.08 -6.35
C PHE A 81 5.53 1.13 -7.21
N ASN A 82 4.87 0.24 -7.91
CA ASN A 82 5.49 -0.77 -8.76
C ASN A 82 5.26 -0.41 -10.21
N ALA A 83 6.33 -0.24 -10.99
CA ALA A 83 6.24 0.14 -12.39
C ALA A 83 5.45 -0.90 -13.20
N ARG A 84 4.62 -0.42 -14.09
CA ARG A 84 3.89 -1.15 -15.12
C ARG A 84 4.21 -0.51 -16.48
N GLU A 85 3.87 -1.18 -17.57
CA GLU A 85 4.15 -0.70 -18.93
C GLU A 85 3.73 0.76 -19.15
N ASN A 86 2.58 1.17 -18.60
CA ASN A 86 1.98 2.49 -18.81
C ASN A 86 1.74 3.28 -17.52
N GLY A 87 2.53 3.06 -16.46
CA GLY A 87 2.35 3.78 -15.19
C GLY A 87 2.83 3.02 -13.98
N TYR A 88 2.12 3.17 -12.87
CA TYR A 88 2.47 2.50 -11.61
C TYR A 88 1.26 1.83 -10.97
N GLU A 89 1.46 0.62 -10.48
CA GLU A 89 0.52 0.00 -9.55
C GLU A 89 0.86 0.41 -8.13
N ILE A 90 -0.14 0.90 -7.40
CA ILE A 90 0.02 1.31 -6.01
C ILE A 90 -0.50 0.25 -5.05
N GLY A 91 0.24 0.04 -3.96
CA GLY A 91 -0.20 -0.70 -2.79
C GLY A 91 -0.02 0.14 -1.54
N TYR A 92 -0.78 -0.12 -0.49
CA TYR A 92 -0.68 0.61 0.76
C TYR A 92 -1.29 -0.16 1.92
N ALA A 93 -0.77 0.11 3.12
CA ALA A 93 -1.41 -0.31 4.37
C ALA A 93 -1.16 0.72 5.47
N PHE A 94 -2.10 0.83 6.40
CA PHE A 94 -2.05 1.72 7.55
C PHE A 94 -2.48 0.97 8.81
N ASN A 95 -1.82 1.25 9.92
CA ASN A 95 -2.22 0.74 11.21
C ASN A 95 -3.62 1.25 11.57
N SER A 96 -4.50 0.35 12.01
CA SER A 96 -5.92 0.64 12.26
C SER A 96 -6.14 1.72 13.32
N ALA A 97 -5.20 1.90 14.26
CA ALA A 97 -5.25 2.96 15.28
C ALA A 97 -5.28 4.38 14.67
N TYR A 98 -4.88 4.51 13.39
CA TYR A 98 -4.84 5.80 12.67
C TYR A 98 -5.91 5.91 11.57
N HIS A 99 -6.80 4.92 11.44
CA HIS A 99 -7.89 4.96 10.46
C HIS A 99 -8.92 6.07 10.78
N GLY A 100 -9.69 6.46 9.77
CA GLY A 100 -10.78 7.45 9.90
C GLY A 100 -10.35 8.89 10.10
N ARG A 101 -9.05 9.18 10.09
CA ARG A 101 -8.49 10.53 10.33
C ARG A 101 -7.99 11.22 9.06
N GLY A 102 -8.16 10.59 7.90
CA GLY A 102 -7.79 11.16 6.59
C GLY A 102 -6.31 10.99 6.22
N TYR A 103 -5.47 10.39 7.06
CA TYR A 103 -4.02 10.25 6.80
C TYR A 103 -3.70 9.50 5.51
N ALA A 104 -4.43 8.40 5.24
CA ALA A 104 -4.25 7.64 4.01
C ALA A 104 -4.54 8.47 2.76
N LYS A 105 -5.63 9.24 2.77
CA LYS A 105 -5.97 10.12 1.64
C LYS A 105 -4.93 11.22 1.47
N GLU A 106 -4.52 11.87 2.55
CA GLU A 106 -3.53 12.96 2.54
C GLU A 106 -2.21 12.49 1.94
N SER A 107 -1.67 11.39 2.45
CA SER A 107 -0.37 10.86 2.02
C SER A 107 -0.39 10.33 0.58
N LEU A 108 -1.42 9.56 0.21
CA LEU A 108 -1.52 9.01 -1.14
C LEU A 108 -1.78 10.10 -2.18
N SER A 109 -2.59 11.12 -1.87
CA SER A 109 -2.76 12.29 -2.75
C SER A 109 -1.44 12.98 -3.01
N ALA A 110 -0.64 13.21 -1.97
CA ALA A 110 0.65 13.87 -2.09
C ALA A 110 1.65 13.05 -2.94
N LEU A 111 1.67 11.72 -2.75
CA LEU A 111 2.49 10.82 -3.56
C LEU A 111 2.05 10.81 -5.03
N LEU A 112 0.75 10.69 -5.31
CA LEU A 112 0.21 10.69 -6.67
C LEU A 112 0.56 12.00 -7.41
N GLU A 113 0.40 13.15 -6.76
CA GLU A 113 0.77 14.45 -7.33
C GLU A 113 2.29 14.57 -7.57
N GLN A 114 3.11 14.01 -6.69
CA GLN A 114 4.56 13.98 -6.89
C GLN A 114 4.94 13.13 -8.12
N PHE A 115 4.38 11.94 -8.27
CA PHE A 115 4.63 11.09 -9.43
C PHE A 115 4.11 11.74 -10.72
N LYS A 116 2.94 12.37 -10.67
CA LYS A 116 2.39 13.17 -11.79
C LYS A 116 3.35 14.29 -12.19
N GLY A 117 3.92 15.01 -11.24
CA GLY A 117 4.92 16.04 -11.48
C GLY A 117 6.19 15.53 -12.16
N HIS A 118 6.46 14.21 -12.09
CA HIS A 118 7.52 13.52 -12.81
C HIS A 118 7.05 12.86 -14.13
N GLY A 119 5.86 13.21 -14.61
CA GLY A 119 5.35 12.77 -15.91
C GLY A 119 4.57 11.45 -15.89
N VAL A 120 4.29 10.90 -14.72
CA VAL A 120 3.42 9.70 -14.60
C VAL A 120 1.97 10.11 -14.77
N SER A 121 1.28 9.55 -15.75
CA SER A 121 -0.12 9.90 -16.05
C SER A 121 -1.13 8.82 -15.66
N THR A 122 -0.69 7.61 -15.36
CA THR A 122 -1.59 6.49 -15.10
C THR A 122 -1.17 5.72 -13.85
N PHE A 123 -2.16 5.42 -13.00
CA PHE A 123 -1.97 4.60 -11.80
C PHE A 123 -3.02 3.51 -11.75
N PHE A 124 -2.60 2.35 -11.23
CA PHE A 124 -3.44 1.17 -11.05
C PHE A 124 -3.49 0.80 -9.57
N ALA A 125 -4.57 0.18 -9.14
CA ALA A 125 -4.69 -0.42 -7.82
C ALA A 125 -5.61 -1.63 -7.87
N GLY A 126 -5.28 -2.66 -7.12
CA GLY A 126 -6.14 -3.82 -6.89
C GLY A 126 -6.63 -3.87 -5.45
N THR A 127 -7.90 -4.17 -5.23
CA THR A 127 -8.43 -4.47 -3.90
C THR A 127 -9.68 -5.34 -4.00
N ALA A 128 -9.95 -6.17 -2.99
CA ALA A 128 -11.20 -6.91 -2.94
C ALA A 128 -12.39 -5.94 -2.99
N ILE A 129 -13.42 -6.25 -3.79
CA ILE A 129 -14.62 -5.41 -3.89
C ILE A 129 -15.35 -5.28 -2.54
N ASN A 130 -15.18 -6.27 -1.65
CA ASN A 130 -15.73 -6.29 -0.29
C ASN A 130 -14.86 -5.53 0.73
N ASN A 131 -13.65 -5.10 0.35
CA ASN A 131 -12.82 -4.22 1.17
C ASN A 131 -13.32 -2.77 1.03
N THR A 132 -14.48 -2.50 1.62
CA THR A 132 -15.16 -1.21 1.51
C THR A 132 -14.28 -0.01 1.89
N PRO A 133 -13.46 -0.03 2.95
CA PRO A 133 -12.57 1.07 3.28
C PRO A 133 -11.57 1.38 2.15
N SER A 134 -10.94 0.36 1.56
CA SER A 134 -10.00 0.52 0.46
C SER A 134 -10.69 1.04 -0.80
N VAL A 135 -11.86 0.49 -1.17
CA VAL A 135 -12.66 0.96 -2.31
C VAL A 135 -13.05 2.43 -2.15
N ARG A 136 -13.50 2.84 -0.95
CA ARG A 136 -13.84 4.25 -0.66
C ARG A 136 -12.62 5.17 -0.77
N LEU A 137 -11.48 4.73 -0.25
CA LEU A 137 -10.24 5.50 -0.33
C LEU A 137 -9.84 5.70 -1.79
N LEU A 138 -9.76 4.63 -2.59
CA LEU A 138 -9.44 4.72 -4.02
C LEU A 138 -10.41 5.65 -4.77
N SER A 139 -11.72 5.50 -4.55
CA SER A 139 -12.72 6.39 -5.15
C SER A 139 -12.51 7.85 -4.75
N SER A 140 -12.15 8.13 -3.48
CA SER A 140 -11.89 9.47 -2.98
C SER A 140 -10.62 10.10 -3.55
N LEU A 141 -9.69 9.29 -4.06
CA LEU A 141 -8.46 9.68 -4.76
C LEU A 141 -8.69 9.85 -6.28
N GLY A 142 -9.91 9.57 -6.77
CA GLY A 142 -10.27 9.69 -8.18
C GLY A 142 -10.10 8.42 -9.00
N PHE A 143 -9.70 7.31 -8.40
CA PHE A 143 -9.66 6.03 -9.10
C PHE A 143 -11.06 5.57 -9.50
N LYS A 144 -11.15 5.01 -10.70
CA LYS A 144 -12.37 4.39 -11.23
C LYS A 144 -12.17 2.88 -11.34
N LYS A 145 -13.19 2.10 -10.94
CA LYS A 145 -13.17 0.66 -11.17
C LYS A 145 -13.36 0.40 -12.67
N VAL A 146 -12.39 -0.28 -13.27
CA VAL A 146 -12.36 -0.60 -14.71
C VAL A 146 -12.57 -2.08 -14.99
N GLY A 147 -12.51 -2.93 -13.96
CA GLY A 147 -12.71 -4.37 -14.13
C GLY A 147 -12.81 -5.11 -12.80
N THR A 148 -13.00 -6.42 -12.91
CA THR A 148 -12.95 -7.38 -11.80
C THR A 148 -12.23 -8.64 -12.26
N GLU A 149 -11.55 -9.28 -11.31
CA GLU A 149 -10.87 -10.56 -11.52
C GLU A 149 -11.07 -11.49 -10.33
N LYS A 150 -10.91 -12.79 -10.54
CA LYS A 150 -10.87 -13.76 -9.44
C LYS A 150 -9.45 -13.86 -8.91
N VAL A 151 -9.31 -13.58 -7.61
CA VAL A 151 -8.02 -13.58 -6.90
C VAL A 151 -8.07 -14.62 -5.78
N SER A 152 -6.95 -15.28 -5.54
CA SER A 152 -6.79 -16.21 -4.42
C SER A 152 -5.40 -16.08 -3.82
N PHE A 153 -5.33 -15.89 -2.51
CA PHE A 153 -4.09 -15.90 -1.73
C PHE A 153 -4.03 -17.07 -0.74
N TYR A 154 -5.16 -17.72 -0.49
CA TYR A 154 -5.29 -18.78 0.50
C TYR A 154 -5.87 -20.04 -0.11
N LYS A 155 -5.63 -21.16 0.56
CA LYS A 155 -6.20 -22.46 0.23
C LYS A 155 -7.06 -22.94 1.40
N ASP A 156 -8.09 -23.73 1.08
CA ASP A 156 -8.90 -24.42 2.06
C ASP A 156 -8.16 -25.64 2.66
N GLU A 157 -8.82 -26.34 3.58
CA GLU A 157 -8.32 -27.57 4.22
C GLU A 157 -8.03 -28.73 3.25
N ASN A 158 -8.61 -28.70 2.04
CA ASN A 158 -8.40 -29.67 0.97
C ASN A 158 -7.32 -29.20 -0.03
N GLY A 159 -6.67 -28.06 0.22
CA GLY A 159 -5.65 -27.47 -0.63
C GLY A 159 -6.19 -26.74 -1.87
N GLN A 160 -7.52 -26.52 -1.95
CA GLN A 160 -8.14 -25.80 -3.06
C GLN A 160 -8.06 -24.27 -2.87
N PRO A 161 -7.84 -23.48 -3.94
CA PRO A 161 -7.79 -22.02 -3.82
C PRO A 161 -9.13 -21.44 -3.33
N ILE A 162 -9.06 -20.55 -2.35
CA ILE A 162 -10.22 -19.75 -1.90
C ILE A 162 -10.22 -18.46 -2.72
N PHE A 163 -11.22 -18.30 -3.60
CA PHE A 163 -11.33 -17.14 -4.48
C PHE A 163 -12.21 -16.04 -3.88
N PHE A 164 -11.82 -14.80 -4.18
CA PHE A 164 -12.65 -13.62 -3.98
C PHE A 164 -12.66 -12.74 -5.24
N ASP A 165 -13.59 -11.78 -5.30
CA ASP A 165 -13.66 -10.83 -6.38
C ASP A 165 -12.74 -9.63 -6.09
N GLY A 166 -11.67 -9.50 -6.86
CA GLY A 166 -10.78 -8.34 -6.87
C GLY A 166 -11.29 -7.29 -7.85
N GLY A 167 -11.36 -6.03 -7.41
CA GLY A 167 -11.62 -4.89 -8.27
C GLY A 167 -10.31 -4.36 -8.85
N ILE A 168 -10.30 -4.07 -10.15
CA ILE A 168 -9.21 -3.40 -10.84
C ILE A 168 -9.59 -1.92 -10.94
N PHE A 169 -8.75 -1.06 -10.41
CA PHE A 169 -8.96 0.38 -10.35
C PHE A 169 -7.88 1.12 -11.13
N GLU A 170 -8.26 2.19 -11.80
CA GLU A 170 -7.37 3.02 -12.60
C GLU A 170 -7.63 4.50 -12.33
N LEU A 171 -6.54 5.27 -12.23
CA LEU A 171 -6.55 6.74 -12.20
C LEU A 171 -5.73 7.25 -13.38
N ARG A 172 -6.30 8.15 -14.17
CA ARG A 172 -5.60 8.89 -15.24
C ARG A 172 -5.70 10.39 -15.00
N PHE A 173 -4.56 11.06 -15.19
CA PHE A 173 -4.44 12.51 -15.17
C PHE A 173 -4.45 13.09 -16.58
#